data_4e1c0cad82b7fd86fc399a6a4b151520
#
_entry.id   4e1c0cad82b7fd86fc399a6a4b151520
#
_cell.length_a   1.000
_cell.length_b   1.000
_cell.length_c   1.000
_cell.angle_alpha   90.00
_cell.angle_beta   90.00
_cell.angle_gamma   90.00
#
_symmetry.space_group_name_H-M   'P 1'
#
loop_
_entity.id
_entity.type
_entity.pdbx_description
1 polymer ?
#
loop_
_entity_poly.entity_id
_entity_poly.type
_entity_poly.pdbx_seq_one_letter_code
_entity_poly.pdbx_strand_id
1 'polypeptide(L)'
;TLSLHDALPICIVMTALIQSSSGVTVIVVGLVSAGLLSLRQAIGIVMGANIGTTVTSFMIGFKLGDYALPVIFLGAALLFFTSNKKLNNLGRILFGVGGIFFALNLMGDAVEPLKSVTAFKDYLATLGNRPIMGVIIGAGLTMLIQSSAATIGILQSLYSGGLLDLQGALPILFGDNIGTTITAVLAALGSNIAAKRVAGAHVLFNVIGTVLCLILLVPFTALIQWFKSVLGLTPEMTIAFAHGTFNIAN
;
A
#
# COMPACT_ATOMS: atom_id res chain seq x y z
N THR A 1 5.94 -22.34 -20.02
CA THR A 1 5.33 -20.99 -20.10
C THR A 1 4.42 -20.81 -18.90
N LEU A 2 4.73 -19.87 -18.00
CA LEU A 2 3.87 -19.54 -16.86
C LEU A 2 2.48 -19.15 -17.38
N SER A 3 1.44 -19.87 -16.92
CA SER A 3 0.07 -19.48 -17.21
C SER A 3 -0.32 -18.23 -16.35
N LEU A 4 -1.39 -17.54 -16.73
CA LEU A 4 -1.91 -16.43 -15.93
C LEU A 4 -2.24 -16.88 -14.50
N HIS A 5 -2.79 -18.09 -14.36
CA HIS A 5 -3.16 -18.68 -13.07
C HIS A 5 -1.95 -19.00 -12.18
N ASP A 6 -0.79 -19.31 -12.76
CA ASP A 6 0.45 -19.56 -12.00
C ASP A 6 1.16 -18.25 -11.65
N ALA A 7 1.11 -17.25 -12.54
CA ALA A 7 1.79 -15.98 -12.35
C ALA A 7 1.22 -15.18 -11.17
N LEU A 8 -0.10 -15.17 -10.99
CA LEU A 8 -0.78 -14.34 -9.99
C LEU A 8 -0.42 -14.76 -8.54
N PRO A 9 -0.55 -16.04 -8.09
CA PRO A 9 -0.16 -16.44 -6.73
C PRO A 9 1.33 -16.25 -6.45
N ILE A 10 2.19 -16.56 -7.43
CA ILE A 10 3.64 -16.39 -7.28
C ILE A 10 3.97 -14.93 -7.04
N CYS A 11 3.31 -14.02 -7.77
CA CYS A 11 3.60 -12.59 -7.64
C CYS A 11 3.00 -11.97 -6.39
N ILE A 12 1.87 -12.48 -5.88
CA ILE A 12 1.37 -12.12 -4.55
C ILE A 12 2.45 -12.43 -3.49
N VAL A 13 2.96 -13.66 -3.48
CA VAL A 13 3.99 -14.10 -2.53
C VAL A 13 5.29 -13.31 -2.71
N MET A 14 5.75 -13.14 -3.96
CA MET A 14 6.97 -12.37 -4.25
C MET A 14 6.85 -10.92 -3.78
N THR A 15 5.73 -10.26 -4.05
CA THR A 15 5.53 -8.87 -3.64
C THR A 15 5.39 -8.76 -2.12
N ALA A 16 4.71 -9.71 -1.48
CA ALA A 16 4.63 -9.79 -0.01
C ALA A 16 6.01 -9.98 0.64
N LEU A 17 6.94 -10.68 -0.02
CA LEU A 17 8.31 -10.86 0.46
C LEU A 17 9.20 -9.64 0.16
N ILE A 18 9.13 -9.10 -1.05
CA ILE A 18 9.95 -7.96 -1.49
C ILE A 18 9.44 -6.65 -0.87
N GLN A 19 8.15 -6.59 -0.47
CA GLN A 19 7.50 -5.41 0.11
C GLN A 19 7.55 -4.16 -0.80
N SER A 20 7.62 -4.35 -2.13
CA SER A 20 7.69 -3.28 -3.12
C SER A 20 7.00 -3.68 -4.42
N SER A 21 5.71 -3.31 -4.56
CA SER A 21 4.97 -3.50 -5.82
C SER A 21 5.53 -2.63 -6.95
N SER A 22 5.98 -1.42 -6.62
CA SER A 22 6.64 -0.55 -7.59
C SER A 22 7.91 -1.18 -8.16
N GLY A 23 8.76 -1.77 -7.30
CA GLY A 23 9.96 -2.49 -7.73
C GLY A 23 9.62 -3.68 -8.63
N VAL A 24 8.65 -4.50 -8.24
CA VAL A 24 8.17 -5.63 -9.06
C VAL A 24 7.66 -5.14 -10.41
N THR A 25 6.83 -4.08 -10.43
CA THR A 25 6.26 -3.53 -11.67
C THR A 25 7.33 -2.99 -12.61
N VAL A 26 8.34 -2.26 -12.09
CA VAL A 26 9.46 -1.75 -12.90
C VAL A 26 10.25 -2.89 -13.53
N ILE A 27 10.53 -3.96 -12.77
CA ILE A 27 11.21 -5.16 -13.28
C ILE A 27 10.36 -5.80 -14.39
N VAL A 28 9.06 -5.93 -14.19
CA VAL A 28 8.14 -6.52 -15.19
C VAL A 28 8.11 -5.71 -16.47
N VAL A 29 8.02 -4.38 -16.37
CA VAL A 29 8.08 -3.47 -17.52
C VAL A 29 9.40 -3.65 -18.29
N GLY A 30 10.53 -3.78 -17.57
CA GLY A 30 11.83 -4.05 -18.15
C GLY A 30 11.89 -5.42 -18.85
N LEU A 31 11.39 -6.48 -18.24
CA LEU A 31 11.37 -7.83 -18.81
C LEU A 31 10.48 -7.91 -20.06
N VAL A 32 9.34 -7.21 -20.09
CA VAL A 32 8.49 -7.10 -21.28
C VAL A 32 9.19 -6.30 -22.36
N SER A 33 9.89 -5.23 -22.00
CA SER A 33 10.69 -4.44 -22.94
C SER A 33 11.79 -5.25 -23.59
N ALA A 34 12.41 -6.16 -22.82
CA ALA A 34 13.43 -7.10 -23.30
C ALA A 34 12.88 -8.31 -24.08
N GLY A 35 11.55 -8.44 -24.20
CA GLY A 35 10.92 -9.58 -24.86
C GLY A 35 10.95 -10.90 -24.07
N LEU A 36 11.29 -10.84 -22.78
CA LEU A 36 11.39 -12.01 -21.88
C LEU A 36 10.03 -12.38 -21.26
N LEU A 37 9.08 -11.44 -21.20
CA LEU A 37 7.71 -11.66 -20.74
C LEU A 37 6.69 -11.18 -21.80
N SER A 38 5.62 -11.93 -21.94
CA SER A 38 4.46 -11.51 -22.73
C SER A 38 3.61 -10.49 -21.96
N LEU A 39 2.86 -9.66 -22.68
CA LEU A 39 1.93 -8.69 -22.08
C LEU A 39 0.93 -9.38 -21.14
N ARG A 40 0.40 -10.55 -21.51
CA ARG A 40 -0.58 -11.29 -20.70
C ARG A 40 0.00 -11.75 -19.36
N GLN A 41 1.23 -12.26 -19.36
CA GLN A 41 1.94 -12.63 -18.14
C GLN A 41 2.21 -11.42 -17.26
N ALA A 42 2.67 -10.32 -17.88
CA ALA A 42 2.97 -9.08 -17.16
C ALA A 42 1.73 -8.49 -16.45
N ILE A 43 0.56 -8.51 -17.08
CA ILE A 43 -0.69 -8.04 -16.45
C ILE A 43 -1.00 -8.88 -15.22
N GLY A 44 -0.94 -10.21 -15.29
CA GLY A 44 -1.17 -11.07 -14.12
C GLY A 44 -0.17 -10.84 -12.98
N ILE A 45 1.10 -10.57 -13.32
CA ILE A 45 2.13 -10.24 -12.34
C ILE A 45 1.82 -8.92 -11.64
N VAL A 46 1.42 -7.90 -12.39
CA VAL A 46 1.10 -6.56 -11.85
C VAL A 46 -0.16 -6.61 -10.97
N MET A 47 -1.19 -7.35 -11.37
CA MET A 47 -2.38 -7.58 -10.53
C MET A 47 -2.00 -8.30 -9.22
N GLY A 48 -1.19 -9.37 -9.31
CA GLY A 48 -0.68 -10.07 -8.14
C GLY A 48 0.17 -9.17 -7.22
N ALA A 49 0.96 -8.26 -7.81
CA ALA A 49 1.75 -7.30 -7.05
C ALA A 49 0.87 -6.32 -6.26
N ASN A 50 -0.25 -5.86 -6.82
CA ASN A 50 -1.20 -5.02 -6.11
C ASN A 50 -1.79 -5.73 -4.88
N ILE A 51 -2.23 -6.99 -5.05
CA ILE A 51 -2.72 -7.81 -3.93
C ILE A 51 -1.61 -8.01 -2.89
N GLY A 52 -0.39 -8.35 -3.32
CA GLY A 52 0.75 -8.58 -2.44
C GLY A 52 1.13 -7.37 -1.58
N THR A 53 0.94 -6.15 -2.08
CA THR A 53 1.18 -4.91 -1.34
C THR A 53 0.29 -4.79 -0.10
N THR A 54 -0.89 -5.41 -0.10
CA THR A 54 -1.81 -5.32 1.04
C THR A 54 -1.24 -5.95 2.31
N VAL A 55 -0.31 -6.91 2.19
CA VAL A 55 0.39 -7.50 3.33
C VAL A 55 1.10 -6.43 4.16
N THR A 56 1.70 -5.42 3.51
CA THR A 56 2.33 -4.28 4.19
C THR A 56 1.31 -3.50 5.04
N SER A 57 0.11 -3.25 4.50
CA SER A 57 -0.96 -2.55 5.22
C SER A 57 -1.38 -3.31 6.48
N PHE A 58 -1.45 -4.65 6.41
CA PHE A 58 -1.71 -5.49 7.58
C PHE A 58 -0.57 -5.44 8.60
N MET A 59 0.69 -5.49 8.14
CA MET A 59 1.85 -5.37 9.04
C MET A 59 1.80 -4.05 9.81
N ILE A 60 1.52 -2.93 9.14
CA ILE A 60 1.35 -1.62 9.77
C ILE A 60 0.20 -1.64 10.78
N GLY A 61 -0.90 -2.32 10.46
CA GLY A 61 -2.09 -2.40 11.31
C GLY A 61 -1.89 -3.11 12.65
N PHE A 62 -0.83 -3.90 12.83
CA PHE A 62 -0.57 -4.63 14.08
C PHE A 62 -0.08 -3.78 15.26
N LYS A 63 0.13 -2.47 15.10
CA LYS A 63 0.56 -1.56 16.19
C LYS A 63 1.77 -2.07 17.01
N LEU A 64 2.76 -2.60 16.34
CA LEU A 64 4.00 -3.07 17.00
C LEU A 64 4.96 -1.92 17.34
N GLY A 65 4.50 -0.67 17.19
CA GLY A 65 5.32 0.53 17.38
C GLY A 65 5.95 0.64 18.78
N ASP A 66 5.24 0.22 19.82
CA ASP A 66 5.76 0.25 21.21
C ASP A 66 6.98 -0.66 21.39
N TYR A 67 7.10 -1.68 20.55
CA TYR A 67 8.25 -2.60 20.56
C TYR A 67 9.33 -2.23 19.55
N ALA A 68 9.16 -1.14 18.78
CA ALA A 68 10.08 -0.77 17.71
C ALA A 68 11.51 -0.58 18.22
N LEU A 69 11.71 0.23 19.28
CA LEU A 69 13.04 0.49 19.84
C LEU A 69 13.71 -0.76 20.45
N PRO A 70 13.04 -1.59 21.27
CA PRO A 70 13.60 -2.86 21.73
C PRO A 70 13.99 -3.80 20.57
N VAL A 71 13.19 -3.87 19.51
CA VAL A 71 13.47 -4.72 18.34
C VAL A 71 14.67 -4.18 17.56
N ILE A 72 14.76 -2.86 17.35
CA ILE A 72 15.93 -2.20 16.74
C ILE A 72 17.19 -2.48 17.55
N PHE A 73 17.11 -2.33 18.90
CA PHE A 73 18.24 -2.57 19.78
C PHE A 73 18.76 -4.01 19.68
N LEU A 74 17.85 -4.99 19.75
CA LEU A 74 18.19 -6.41 19.56
C LEU A 74 18.81 -6.66 18.19
N GLY A 75 18.22 -6.10 17.13
CA GLY A 75 18.74 -6.19 15.78
C GLY A 75 20.15 -5.63 15.67
N ALA A 76 20.38 -4.43 16.19
CA ALA A 76 21.71 -3.80 16.23
C ALA A 76 22.73 -4.63 17.04
N ALA A 77 22.34 -5.11 18.21
CA ALA A 77 23.20 -5.95 19.04
C ALA A 77 23.65 -7.21 18.30
N LEU A 78 22.75 -7.89 17.59
CA LEU A 78 23.09 -9.05 16.78
C LEU A 78 23.98 -8.69 15.59
N LEU A 79 23.81 -7.51 14.99
CA LEU A 79 24.66 -7.03 13.88
C LEU A 79 26.09 -6.73 14.32
N PHE A 80 26.26 -6.08 15.48
CA PHE A 80 27.56 -5.58 15.92
C PHE A 80 28.34 -6.60 16.76
N PHE A 81 27.65 -7.44 17.54
CA PHE A 81 28.31 -8.30 18.52
C PHE A 81 28.36 -9.78 18.13
N THR A 82 27.85 -10.18 16.95
CA THR A 82 27.93 -11.58 16.53
C THR A 82 28.62 -11.76 15.18
N SER A 83 29.50 -12.75 15.12
CA SER A 83 30.14 -13.21 13.88
C SER A 83 29.37 -14.35 13.23
N ASN A 84 28.33 -14.88 13.86
CA ASN A 84 27.52 -15.96 13.31
C ASN A 84 26.62 -15.42 12.21
N LYS A 85 26.81 -15.92 10.98
CA LYS A 85 26.08 -15.46 9.78
C LYS A 85 24.54 -15.54 9.93
N LYS A 86 24.02 -16.59 10.60
CA LYS A 86 22.57 -16.74 10.81
C LYS A 86 22.04 -15.68 11.77
N LEU A 87 22.74 -15.47 12.89
CA LEU A 87 22.36 -14.45 13.87
C LEU A 87 22.51 -13.03 13.31
N ASN A 88 23.55 -12.78 12.52
CA ASN A 88 23.71 -11.50 11.83
C ASN A 88 22.57 -11.22 10.84
N ASN A 89 22.15 -12.24 10.05
CA ASN A 89 21.00 -12.11 9.17
C ASN A 89 19.70 -11.86 9.96
N LEU A 90 19.50 -12.55 11.08
CA LEU A 90 18.37 -12.28 11.98
C LEU A 90 18.42 -10.84 12.51
N GLY A 91 19.61 -10.36 12.87
CA GLY A 91 19.84 -8.97 13.29
C GLY A 91 19.41 -7.96 12.23
N ARG A 92 19.71 -8.22 10.94
CA ARG A 92 19.27 -7.36 9.82
C ARG A 92 17.74 -7.32 9.70
N ILE A 93 17.08 -8.47 9.83
CA ILE A 93 15.61 -8.57 9.76
C ILE A 93 15.00 -7.78 10.91
N LEU A 94 15.45 -8.00 12.15
CA LEU A 94 14.92 -7.32 13.33
C LEU A 94 15.16 -5.80 13.24
N PHE A 95 16.36 -5.37 12.85
CA PHE A 95 16.68 -3.97 12.70
C PHE A 95 15.79 -3.29 11.63
N GLY A 96 15.59 -3.95 10.48
CA GLY A 96 14.73 -3.44 9.42
C GLY A 96 13.26 -3.38 9.82
N VAL A 97 12.73 -4.44 10.43
CA VAL A 97 11.33 -4.49 10.91
C VAL A 97 11.10 -3.45 11.99
N GLY A 98 12.00 -3.37 12.98
CA GLY A 98 11.91 -2.36 14.03
C GLY A 98 11.97 -0.94 13.46
N GLY A 99 12.85 -0.70 12.45
CA GLY A 99 12.97 0.58 11.75
C GLY A 99 11.67 0.99 11.04
N ILE A 100 10.96 0.05 10.41
CA ILE A 100 9.65 0.30 9.81
C ILE A 100 8.65 0.77 10.86
N PHE A 101 8.49 0.05 11.97
CA PHE A 101 7.55 0.43 13.02
C PHE A 101 7.94 1.75 13.71
N PHE A 102 9.22 2.00 13.89
CA PHE A 102 9.70 3.29 14.40
C PHE A 102 9.34 4.45 13.48
N ALA A 103 9.58 4.29 12.17
CA ALA A 103 9.20 5.29 11.18
C ALA A 103 7.68 5.54 11.14
N LEU A 104 6.86 4.50 11.32
CA LEU A 104 5.40 4.63 11.40
C LEU A 104 4.97 5.40 12.65
N ASN A 105 5.62 5.19 13.80
CA ASN A 105 5.37 6.00 15.00
C ASN A 105 5.70 7.47 14.73
N LEU A 106 6.87 7.75 14.14
CA LEU A 106 7.24 9.12 13.78
C LEU A 106 6.23 9.78 12.81
N MET A 107 5.68 9.02 11.88
CA MET A 107 4.61 9.50 11.00
C MET A 107 3.35 9.84 11.78
N GLY A 108 2.96 9.00 12.73
CA GLY A 108 1.83 9.25 13.65
C GLY A 108 2.04 10.52 14.46
N ASP A 109 3.23 10.67 15.07
CA ASP A 109 3.61 11.84 15.86
C ASP A 109 3.64 13.13 15.02
N ALA A 110 4.09 13.04 13.76
CA ALA A 110 4.10 14.18 12.84
C ALA A 110 2.68 14.67 12.46
N VAL A 111 1.69 13.77 12.49
CA VAL A 111 0.28 14.10 12.23
C VAL A 111 -0.42 14.64 13.49
N GLU A 112 0.07 14.31 14.70
CA GLU A 112 -0.56 14.70 15.97
C GLU A 112 -0.81 16.22 16.11
N PRO A 113 0.14 17.13 15.79
CA PRO A 113 -0.11 18.57 15.85
C PRO A 113 -1.25 19.04 14.95
N LEU A 114 -1.48 18.36 13.82
CA LEU A 114 -2.55 18.71 12.87
C LEU A 114 -3.94 18.50 13.48
N LYS A 115 -4.07 17.66 14.50
CA LYS A 115 -5.31 17.48 15.27
C LYS A 115 -5.75 18.74 16.01
N SER A 116 -4.87 19.70 16.27
CA SER A 116 -5.19 20.96 16.91
C SER A 116 -5.60 22.06 15.90
N VAL A 117 -5.33 21.86 14.60
CA VAL A 117 -5.61 22.83 13.55
C VAL A 117 -7.06 22.70 13.07
N THR A 118 -7.94 23.62 13.48
CA THR A 118 -9.37 23.59 13.15
C THR A 118 -9.62 23.55 11.64
N ALA A 119 -8.93 24.40 10.87
CA ALA A 119 -9.08 24.43 9.41
C ALA A 119 -8.73 23.09 8.74
N PHE A 120 -7.75 22.33 9.29
CA PHE A 120 -7.39 21.02 8.79
C PHE A 120 -8.46 19.98 9.11
N LYS A 121 -8.98 20.00 10.34
CA LYS A 121 -10.11 19.13 10.73
C LYS A 121 -11.35 19.37 9.87
N ASP A 122 -11.72 20.63 9.71
CA ASP A 122 -12.89 21.02 8.92
C ASP A 122 -12.73 20.58 7.46
N TYR A 123 -11.54 20.74 6.91
CA TYR A 123 -11.24 20.26 5.55
C TYR A 123 -11.38 18.73 5.45
N LEU A 124 -10.77 17.95 6.36
CA LEU A 124 -10.87 16.51 6.36
C LEU A 124 -12.31 16.01 6.53
N ALA A 125 -13.09 16.66 7.40
CA ALA A 125 -14.51 16.35 7.59
C ALA A 125 -15.35 16.53 6.31
N THR A 126 -14.91 17.43 5.39
CA THR A 126 -15.60 17.57 4.10
C THR A 126 -15.36 16.45 3.12
N LEU A 127 -14.31 15.63 3.31
CA LEU A 127 -13.90 14.60 2.36
C LEU A 127 -14.93 13.45 2.28
N GLY A 128 -15.63 13.14 3.37
CA GLY A 128 -16.73 12.17 3.37
C GLY A 128 -17.83 12.52 2.35
N ASN A 129 -18.06 13.81 2.11
CA ASN A 129 -19.04 14.32 1.15
C ASN A 129 -18.42 14.67 -0.22
N ARG A 130 -17.11 14.51 -0.38
CA ARG A 130 -16.36 14.82 -1.62
C ARG A 130 -15.44 13.69 -2.04
N PRO A 131 -15.98 12.51 -2.38
CA PRO A 131 -15.17 11.32 -2.63
C PRO A 131 -14.17 11.49 -3.77
N ILE A 132 -14.49 12.23 -4.83
CA ILE A 132 -13.57 12.53 -5.93
C ILE A 132 -12.34 13.29 -5.43
N MET A 133 -12.52 14.25 -4.49
CA MET A 133 -11.41 14.97 -3.89
C MET A 133 -10.52 14.03 -3.06
N GLY A 134 -11.11 13.09 -2.33
CA GLY A 134 -10.36 12.04 -1.62
C GLY A 134 -9.48 11.23 -2.56
N VAL A 135 -10.02 10.80 -3.72
CA VAL A 135 -9.23 10.10 -4.75
C VAL A 135 -8.07 10.95 -5.28
N ILE A 136 -8.33 12.23 -5.58
CA ILE A 136 -7.27 13.13 -6.08
C ILE A 136 -6.17 13.31 -5.03
N ILE A 137 -6.52 13.47 -3.75
CA ILE A 137 -5.56 13.60 -2.66
C ILE A 137 -4.74 12.31 -2.50
N GLY A 138 -5.39 11.14 -2.45
CA GLY A 138 -4.71 9.86 -2.34
C GLY A 138 -3.76 9.60 -3.51
N ALA A 139 -4.23 9.83 -4.73
CA ALA A 139 -3.41 9.67 -5.93
C ALA A 139 -2.22 10.65 -5.94
N GLY A 140 -2.47 11.94 -5.67
CA GLY A 140 -1.42 12.97 -5.63
C GLY A 140 -0.37 12.70 -4.56
N LEU A 141 -0.80 12.33 -3.35
CA LEU A 141 0.11 12.00 -2.24
C LEU A 141 1.01 10.81 -2.60
N THR A 142 0.43 9.74 -3.14
CA THR A 142 1.19 8.54 -3.51
C THR A 142 2.11 8.79 -4.71
N MET A 143 1.69 9.59 -5.68
CA MET A 143 2.57 10.01 -6.79
C MET A 143 3.78 10.80 -6.30
N LEU A 144 3.61 11.65 -5.28
CA LEU A 144 4.68 12.45 -4.70
C LEU A 144 5.63 11.61 -3.85
N ILE A 145 5.08 10.79 -2.94
CA ILE A 145 5.86 9.94 -2.02
C ILE A 145 6.45 8.73 -2.74
N GLN A 146 5.80 8.25 -3.81
CA GLN A 146 6.12 7.01 -4.55
C GLN A 146 6.12 5.75 -3.67
N SER A 147 5.32 5.76 -2.61
CA SER A 147 5.15 4.66 -1.66
C SER A 147 3.70 4.56 -1.18
N SER A 148 2.96 3.59 -1.69
CA SER A 148 1.62 3.29 -1.22
C SER A 148 1.59 2.88 0.26
N ALA A 149 2.62 2.14 0.72
CA ALA A 149 2.73 1.78 2.13
C ALA A 149 2.81 3.01 3.04
N ALA A 150 3.56 4.05 2.64
CA ALA A 150 3.64 5.30 3.39
C ALA A 150 2.30 6.04 3.38
N THR A 151 1.63 6.15 2.23
CA THR A 151 0.31 6.79 2.12
C THR A 151 -0.74 6.08 2.97
N ILE A 152 -0.77 4.73 2.92
CA ILE A 152 -1.67 3.93 3.75
C ILE A 152 -1.34 4.10 5.25
N GLY A 153 -0.06 4.16 5.63
CA GLY A 153 0.35 4.42 7.02
C GLY A 153 -0.15 5.78 7.53
N ILE A 154 -0.03 6.83 6.71
CA ILE A 154 -0.61 8.16 7.02
C ILE A 154 -2.14 8.04 7.17
N LEU A 155 -2.79 7.37 6.23
CA LEU A 155 -4.25 7.19 6.25
C LEU A 155 -4.72 6.44 7.49
N GLN A 156 -4.01 5.38 7.90
CA GLN A 156 -4.26 4.65 9.13
C GLN A 156 -4.13 5.55 10.36
N SER A 157 -3.09 6.40 10.40
CA SER A 157 -2.89 7.36 11.48
C SER A 157 -3.98 8.43 11.55
N LEU A 158 -4.43 8.96 10.40
CA LEU A 158 -5.54 9.93 10.34
C LEU A 158 -6.87 9.31 10.79
N TYR A 159 -7.16 8.08 10.34
CA TYR A 159 -8.38 7.38 10.70
C TYR A 159 -8.37 6.96 12.18
N SER A 160 -7.28 6.40 12.69
CA SER A 160 -7.17 5.99 14.10
C SER A 160 -7.15 7.20 15.05
N GLY A 161 -6.62 8.32 14.59
CA GLY A 161 -6.65 9.60 15.31
C GLY A 161 -8.01 10.30 15.32
N GLY A 162 -9.03 9.73 14.63
CA GLY A 162 -10.38 10.31 14.57
C GLY A 162 -10.48 11.58 13.71
N LEU A 163 -9.46 11.86 12.86
CA LEU A 163 -9.45 13.02 11.95
C LEU A 163 -10.23 12.75 10.65
N LEU A 164 -10.36 11.48 10.29
CA LEU A 164 -11.15 11.02 9.15
C LEU A 164 -12.13 9.95 9.61
N ASP A 165 -13.34 9.96 9.07
CA ASP A 165 -14.25 8.82 9.13
C ASP A 165 -13.91 7.80 8.03
N LEU A 166 -14.54 6.63 8.07
CA LEU A 166 -14.30 5.58 7.07
C LEU A 166 -14.73 6.03 5.67
N GLN A 167 -15.81 6.79 5.56
CA GLN A 167 -16.35 7.27 4.29
C GLN A 167 -15.41 8.25 3.60
N GLY A 168 -14.69 9.08 4.36
CA GLY A 168 -13.65 9.97 3.85
C GLY A 168 -12.32 9.25 3.57
N ALA A 169 -12.00 8.23 4.35
CA ALA A 169 -10.75 7.48 4.22
C ALA A 169 -10.71 6.57 2.97
N LEU A 170 -11.85 5.91 2.63
CA LEU A 170 -11.92 4.96 1.51
C LEU A 170 -11.58 5.59 0.15
N PRO A 171 -12.09 6.77 -0.23
CA PRO A 171 -11.71 7.40 -1.49
C PRO A 171 -10.21 7.73 -1.59
N ILE A 172 -9.57 8.12 -0.47
CA ILE A 172 -8.11 8.36 -0.41
C ILE A 172 -7.37 7.05 -0.69
N LEU A 173 -7.80 5.94 -0.09
CA LEU A 173 -7.25 4.61 -0.34
C LEU A 173 -7.39 4.19 -1.81
N PHE A 174 -8.54 4.45 -2.44
CA PHE A 174 -8.74 4.15 -3.86
C PHE A 174 -7.79 4.99 -4.73
N GLY A 175 -7.61 6.27 -4.38
CA GLY A 175 -6.67 7.16 -5.04
C GLY A 175 -5.21 6.71 -4.90
N ASP A 176 -4.82 6.23 -3.73
CA ASP A 176 -3.48 5.65 -3.48
C ASP A 176 -3.12 4.58 -4.53
N ASN A 177 -4.05 3.68 -4.83
CA ASN A 177 -3.84 2.64 -5.83
C ASN A 177 -3.63 3.21 -7.25
N ILE A 178 -4.34 4.28 -7.62
CA ILE A 178 -4.07 5.00 -8.89
C ILE A 178 -2.68 5.65 -8.82
N GLY A 179 -2.35 6.32 -7.72
CA GLY A 179 -1.06 7.00 -7.54
C GLY A 179 0.14 6.07 -7.68
N THR A 180 0.02 4.82 -7.19
CA THR A 180 1.06 3.80 -7.30
C THR A 180 1.46 3.50 -8.74
N THR A 181 0.54 3.68 -9.71
CA THR A 181 0.80 3.37 -11.12
C THR A 181 1.82 4.31 -11.78
N ILE A 182 2.11 5.47 -11.19
CA ILE A 182 3.06 6.44 -11.76
C ILE A 182 4.45 5.81 -11.98
N THR A 183 4.89 4.91 -11.10
CA THR A 183 6.19 4.23 -11.21
C THR A 183 6.24 3.35 -12.46
N ALA A 184 5.15 2.66 -12.80
CA ALA A 184 5.05 1.90 -14.05
C ALA A 184 5.09 2.80 -15.28
N VAL A 185 4.39 3.93 -15.23
CA VAL A 185 4.38 4.93 -16.31
C VAL A 185 5.78 5.48 -16.54
N LEU A 186 6.47 5.89 -15.46
CA LEU A 186 7.83 6.40 -15.53
C LEU A 186 8.82 5.35 -16.08
N ALA A 187 8.70 4.09 -15.63
CA ALA A 187 9.53 2.99 -16.13
C ALA A 187 9.28 2.67 -17.62
N ALA A 188 8.07 2.92 -18.11
CA ALA A 188 7.72 2.70 -19.50
C ALA A 188 8.10 3.88 -20.44
N LEU A 189 8.50 5.03 -19.88
CA LEU A 189 9.01 6.16 -20.68
C LEU A 189 10.27 5.73 -21.44
N GLY A 190 10.28 5.95 -22.74
CA GLY A 190 11.40 5.53 -23.60
C GLY A 190 11.43 4.03 -23.96
N SER A 191 10.57 3.19 -23.35
CA SER A 191 10.48 1.76 -23.64
C SER A 191 9.65 1.48 -24.90
N ASN A 192 9.65 0.20 -25.33
CA ASN A 192 8.86 -0.25 -26.47
C ASN A 192 7.34 -0.24 -26.20
N ILE A 193 6.55 -0.48 -27.25
CA ILE A 193 5.08 -0.45 -27.19
C ILE A 193 4.52 -1.49 -26.21
N ALA A 194 5.14 -2.67 -26.11
CA ALA A 194 4.67 -3.72 -25.20
C ALA A 194 4.79 -3.29 -23.73
N ALA A 195 5.91 -2.69 -23.34
CA ALA A 195 6.12 -2.13 -22.01
C ALA A 195 5.15 -0.99 -21.69
N LYS A 196 4.88 -0.09 -22.64
CA LYS A 196 3.87 0.97 -22.50
C LYS A 196 2.46 0.41 -22.30
N ARG A 197 2.12 -0.71 -22.96
CA ARG A 197 0.84 -1.40 -22.77
C ARG A 197 0.72 -2.01 -21.37
N VAL A 198 1.79 -2.51 -20.77
CA VAL A 198 1.78 -2.99 -19.37
C VAL A 198 1.48 -1.84 -18.41
N ALA A 199 2.18 -0.71 -18.56
CA ALA A 199 1.93 0.47 -17.74
C ALA A 199 0.50 1.01 -17.94
N GLY A 200 0.03 1.08 -19.18
CA GLY A 200 -1.34 1.48 -19.50
C GLY A 200 -2.40 0.54 -18.91
N ALA A 201 -2.18 -0.77 -18.95
CA ALA A 201 -3.05 -1.75 -18.30
C ALA A 201 -3.07 -1.56 -16.78
N HIS A 202 -1.91 -1.31 -16.15
CA HIS A 202 -1.81 -1.04 -14.72
C HIS A 202 -2.62 0.20 -14.31
N VAL A 203 -2.51 1.30 -15.06
CA VAL A 203 -3.33 2.51 -14.82
C VAL A 203 -4.80 2.19 -15.01
N LEU A 204 -5.15 1.52 -16.11
CA LEU A 204 -6.53 1.30 -16.51
C LEU A 204 -7.31 0.48 -15.47
N PHE A 205 -6.75 -0.64 -15.00
CA PHE A 205 -7.48 -1.46 -14.03
C PHE A 205 -7.61 -0.75 -12.67
N ASN A 206 -6.60 0.00 -12.19
CA ASN A 206 -6.73 0.77 -10.96
C ASN A 206 -7.77 1.90 -11.09
N VAL A 207 -7.85 2.56 -12.24
CA VAL A 207 -8.89 3.57 -12.51
C VAL A 207 -10.27 2.93 -12.56
N ILE A 208 -10.42 1.81 -13.27
CA ILE A 208 -11.70 1.09 -13.34
C ILE A 208 -12.16 0.64 -11.96
N GLY A 209 -11.26 0.00 -11.18
CA GLY A 209 -11.59 -0.43 -9.82
C GLY A 209 -11.97 0.73 -8.91
N THR A 210 -11.24 1.85 -9.00
CA THR A 210 -11.58 3.07 -8.25
C THR A 210 -12.96 3.60 -8.64
N VAL A 211 -13.29 3.70 -9.94
CA VAL A 211 -14.61 4.15 -10.40
C VAL A 211 -15.71 3.23 -9.91
N LEU A 212 -15.52 1.91 -10.01
CA LEU A 212 -16.49 0.92 -9.54
C LEU A 212 -16.70 1.04 -8.02
N CYS A 213 -15.61 1.14 -7.24
CA CYS A 213 -15.71 1.28 -5.79
C CYS A 213 -16.27 2.64 -5.35
N LEU A 214 -16.08 3.71 -6.14
CA LEU A 214 -16.76 4.98 -5.89
C LEU A 214 -18.27 4.88 -6.13
N ILE A 215 -18.71 4.21 -7.18
CA ILE A 215 -20.13 3.95 -7.44
C ILE A 215 -20.72 3.11 -6.30
N LEU A 216 -19.95 2.15 -5.81
CA LEU A 216 -20.32 1.23 -4.74
C LEU A 216 -19.84 1.70 -3.36
N LEU A 217 -19.53 3.00 -3.17
CA LEU A 217 -18.90 3.49 -1.93
C LEU A 217 -19.75 3.17 -0.68
N VAL A 218 -21.06 3.35 -0.77
CA VAL A 218 -21.95 3.07 0.37
C VAL A 218 -21.97 1.58 0.74
N PRO A 219 -22.25 0.63 -0.17
CA PRO A 219 -22.20 -0.79 0.18
C PRO A 219 -20.79 -1.28 0.52
N PHE A 220 -19.73 -0.72 -0.09
CA PHE A 220 -18.36 -1.04 0.27
C PHE A 220 -18.04 -0.59 1.70
N THR A 221 -18.43 0.63 2.08
CA THR A 221 -18.28 1.14 3.46
C THR A 221 -19.02 0.25 4.44
N ALA A 222 -20.25 -0.16 4.13
CA ALA A 222 -21.03 -1.06 4.97
C ALA A 222 -20.35 -2.44 5.14
N LEU A 223 -19.77 -2.99 4.07
CA LEU A 223 -19.01 -4.24 4.11
C LEU A 223 -17.80 -4.12 5.04
N ILE A 224 -17.02 -3.04 4.93
CA ILE A 224 -15.85 -2.84 5.80
C ILE A 224 -16.26 -2.61 7.26
N GLN A 225 -17.35 -1.91 7.51
CA GLN A 225 -17.90 -1.75 8.86
C GLN A 225 -18.38 -3.08 9.44
N TRP A 226 -18.96 -3.94 8.61
CA TRP A 226 -19.34 -5.30 9.02
C TRP A 226 -18.10 -6.12 9.40
N PHE A 227 -17.03 -6.12 8.59
CA PHE A 227 -15.78 -6.78 8.97
C PHE A 227 -15.23 -6.22 10.28
N LYS A 228 -15.23 -4.89 10.44
CA LYS A 228 -14.79 -4.25 11.68
C LYS A 228 -15.57 -4.77 12.90
N SER A 229 -16.88 -4.90 12.79
CA SER A 229 -17.74 -5.34 13.92
C SER A 229 -17.58 -6.83 14.22
N VAL A 230 -17.56 -7.68 13.18
CA VAL A 230 -17.51 -9.15 13.35
C VAL A 230 -16.12 -9.62 13.82
N LEU A 231 -15.05 -9.00 13.28
CA LEU A 231 -13.68 -9.41 13.59
C LEU A 231 -13.05 -8.56 14.72
N GLY A 232 -13.74 -7.57 15.26
CA GLY A 232 -13.21 -6.69 16.31
C GLY A 232 -11.97 -5.91 15.86
N LEU A 233 -11.95 -5.43 14.60
CA LEU A 233 -10.77 -4.80 14.02
C LEU A 233 -10.46 -3.46 14.68
N THR A 234 -9.17 -3.23 14.97
CA THR A 234 -8.68 -1.88 15.30
C THR A 234 -8.91 -0.91 14.13
N PRO A 235 -8.87 0.41 14.35
CA PRO A 235 -8.99 1.36 13.25
C PRO A 235 -7.97 1.12 12.14
N GLU A 236 -6.71 0.87 12.48
CA GLU A 236 -5.64 0.63 11.51
C GLU A 236 -5.91 -0.66 10.71
N MET A 237 -6.30 -1.74 11.39
CA MET A 237 -6.67 -2.99 10.73
C MET A 237 -7.89 -2.83 9.84
N THR A 238 -8.82 -1.92 10.18
CA THR A 238 -9.99 -1.63 9.34
C THR A 238 -9.56 -1.06 7.97
N ILE A 239 -8.58 -0.14 7.95
CA ILE A 239 -8.02 0.39 6.71
C ILE A 239 -7.24 -0.70 5.95
N ALA A 240 -6.49 -1.57 6.66
CA ALA A 240 -5.79 -2.69 6.03
C ALA A 240 -6.77 -3.68 5.36
N PHE A 241 -7.88 -4.02 6.02
CA PHE A 241 -8.94 -4.84 5.45
C PHE A 241 -9.62 -4.17 4.25
N ALA A 242 -9.88 -2.86 4.32
CA ALA A 242 -10.42 -2.11 3.20
C ALA A 242 -9.47 -2.15 1.99
N HIS A 243 -8.16 -1.98 2.22
CA HIS A 243 -7.13 -2.05 1.18
C HIS A 243 -7.05 -3.46 0.56
N GLY A 244 -7.04 -4.51 1.40
CA GLY A 244 -7.08 -5.89 0.93
C GLY A 244 -8.32 -6.21 0.12
N THR A 245 -9.50 -5.82 0.62
CA THR A 245 -10.77 -6.04 -0.07
C THR A 245 -10.82 -5.34 -1.42
N PHE A 246 -10.35 -4.08 -1.49
CA PHE A 246 -10.26 -3.34 -2.76
C PHE A 246 -9.37 -4.06 -3.77
N ASN A 247 -8.14 -4.43 -3.39
CA ASN A 247 -7.18 -5.04 -4.32
C ASN A 247 -7.56 -6.47 -4.74
N ILE A 248 -8.31 -7.21 -3.92
CA ILE A 248 -8.82 -8.54 -4.28
C ILE A 248 -10.03 -8.42 -5.22
N ALA A 249 -10.88 -7.41 -5.02
CA ALA A 249 -12.08 -7.20 -5.82
C ALA A 249 -11.79 -6.54 -7.18
N ASN A 250 -10.69 -5.78 -7.28
CA ASN A 250 -10.24 -5.07 -8.47
C ASN A 250 -9.46 -6.01 -9.41
#